data_c03c506f04ce17a982deaccb2d23d307
#
_entry.id   c03c506f04ce17a982deaccb2d23d307
#
_cell.length_a   1.000
_cell.length_b   1.000
_cell.length_c   1.000
_cell.angle_alpha   90.00
_cell.angle_beta   90.00
_cell.angle_gamma   90.00
#
_symmetry.space_group_name_H-M   'P 1'
#
loop_
_entity.id
_entity.type
_entity.pdbx_description
1 polymer ?
#
loop_
_entity_poly.entity_id
_entity_poly.type
_entity_poly.pdbx_seq_one_letter_code
_entity_poly.pdbx_strand_id
1 'polypeptide(L)'
;MNTLRTINLRKEFKLSQKQKRAMKTDKNVIVACDDISLDIKEGEIYGLLGPNGAGKTTTLRMLATLIKPLKGQILYNDKDIYDDIVSYRKKIGFLTSELKLDDFFTPDYTFTYMGRLYGMSEELIKERKDELFNKFGVTPFKDTKISSLSTGMKQKASLAISLCHDPDIIIFDEPTN
;
A
#
# COMPACT_ATOMS: atom_id res chain seq x y z
N MET A 1 12.76 10.65 -15.46
CA MET A 1 11.43 10.84 -14.85
C MET A 1 10.87 9.46 -14.56
N ASN A 2 10.62 9.15 -13.29
CA ASN A 2 10.01 7.89 -12.92
C ASN A 2 8.53 7.89 -13.35
N THR A 3 8.08 6.82 -13.98
CA THR A 3 6.69 6.68 -14.42
C THR A 3 6.14 5.33 -13.97
N LEU A 4 4.88 5.35 -13.50
CA LEU A 4 4.11 4.14 -13.22
C LEU A 4 2.98 4.05 -14.24
N ARG A 5 3.00 3.03 -15.09
CA ARG A 5 1.97 2.82 -16.11
C ARG A 5 1.30 1.47 -15.98
N THR A 6 0.04 1.43 -16.32
CA THR A 6 -0.70 0.16 -16.49
C THR A 6 -1.24 0.06 -17.90
N ILE A 7 -1.29 -1.14 -18.43
CA ILE A 7 -1.78 -1.42 -19.79
C ILE A 7 -2.82 -2.52 -19.69
N ASN A 8 -4.08 -2.19 -20.00
CA ASN A 8 -5.21 -3.10 -20.13
C ASN A 8 -5.35 -4.08 -18.93
N LEU A 9 -5.19 -3.56 -17.69
CA LEU A 9 -5.29 -4.42 -16.51
C LEU A 9 -6.68 -5.02 -16.38
N ARG A 10 -6.71 -6.33 -16.19
CA ARG A 10 -7.93 -7.07 -15.90
C ARG A 10 -7.75 -7.96 -14.68
N LYS A 11 -8.75 -7.97 -13.81
CA LYS A 11 -8.81 -8.86 -12.66
C LYS A 11 -10.21 -9.43 -12.49
N GLU A 12 -10.24 -10.73 -12.24
CA GLU A 12 -11.45 -11.49 -11.95
C GLU A 12 -11.29 -12.26 -10.64
N PHE A 13 -12.38 -12.42 -9.91
CA PHE A 13 -12.42 -13.26 -8.71
C PHE A 13 -13.48 -14.33 -8.86
N LYS A 14 -13.15 -15.56 -8.46
CA LYS A 14 -14.14 -16.65 -8.38
C LYS A 14 -15.08 -16.40 -7.21
N LEU A 15 -16.37 -16.56 -7.43
CA LEU A 15 -17.40 -16.43 -6.39
C LEU A 15 -17.60 -17.76 -5.68
N SER A 16 -17.55 -17.73 -4.35
CA SER A 16 -17.98 -18.82 -3.51
C SER A 16 -19.51 -18.97 -3.53
N GLN A 17 -20.05 -20.13 -3.15
CA GLN A 17 -21.50 -20.34 -3.06
C GLN A 17 -22.18 -19.33 -2.13
N LYS A 18 -21.54 -18.96 -1.02
CA LYS A 18 -22.05 -17.95 -0.10
C LYS A 18 -22.15 -16.57 -0.76
N GLN A 19 -21.12 -16.17 -1.52
CA GLN A 19 -21.10 -14.89 -2.27
C GLN A 19 -22.15 -14.88 -3.37
N LYS A 20 -22.33 -15.98 -4.13
CA LYS A 20 -23.37 -16.08 -5.15
C LYS A 20 -24.76 -15.88 -4.57
N ARG A 21 -25.06 -16.52 -3.41
CA ARG A 21 -26.33 -16.35 -2.71
C ARG A 21 -26.54 -14.91 -2.26
N ALA A 22 -25.52 -14.29 -1.66
CA ALA A 22 -25.58 -12.91 -1.19
C ALA A 22 -25.80 -11.92 -2.33
N MET A 23 -25.15 -12.13 -3.47
CA MET A 23 -25.26 -11.29 -4.68
C MET A 23 -26.44 -11.66 -5.59
N LYS A 24 -27.21 -12.71 -5.24
CA LYS A 24 -28.33 -13.24 -6.05
C LYS A 24 -27.93 -13.46 -7.51
N THR A 25 -26.82 -14.14 -7.75
CA THR A 25 -26.25 -14.36 -9.09
C THR A 25 -25.81 -15.81 -9.27
N ASP A 26 -25.97 -16.32 -10.51
CA ASP A 26 -25.45 -17.63 -10.91
C ASP A 26 -24.05 -17.57 -11.52
N LYS A 27 -23.49 -16.36 -11.65
CA LYS A 27 -22.14 -16.18 -12.22
C LYS A 27 -21.11 -16.86 -11.32
N ASN A 28 -20.14 -17.52 -11.95
CA ASN A 28 -19.01 -18.15 -11.26
C ASN A 28 -17.89 -17.17 -10.96
N VAL A 29 -17.87 -16.03 -11.66
CA VAL A 29 -16.78 -15.06 -11.64
C VAL A 29 -17.37 -13.65 -11.61
N ILE A 30 -16.73 -12.76 -10.87
CA ILE A 30 -16.96 -11.32 -10.91
C ILE A 30 -15.73 -10.65 -11.51
N VAL A 31 -15.94 -9.76 -12.49
CA VAL A 31 -14.90 -8.90 -13.04
C VAL A 31 -14.76 -7.69 -12.10
N ALA A 32 -13.61 -7.59 -11.43
CA ALA A 32 -13.34 -6.50 -10.50
C ALA A 32 -12.68 -5.30 -11.18
N CYS A 33 -11.85 -5.55 -12.19
CA CYS A 33 -11.25 -4.54 -13.04
C CYS A 33 -11.26 -5.05 -14.48
N ASP A 34 -11.58 -4.16 -15.41
CA ASP A 34 -11.61 -4.48 -16.84
C ASP A 34 -11.00 -3.32 -17.62
N ASP A 35 -9.92 -3.60 -18.34
CA ASP A 35 -9.24 -2.65 -19.23
C ASP A 35 -8.77 -1.35 -18.56
N ILE A 36 -8.14 -1.46 -17.39
CA ILE A 36 -7.62 -0.29 -16.66
C ILE A 36 -6.23 0.07 -17.18
N SER A 37 -6.15 1.22 -17.84
CA SER A 37 -4.88 1.80 -18.30
C SER A 37 -4.66 3.16 -17.63
N LEU A 38 -3.51 3.33 -16.96
CA LEU A 38 -3.12 4.53 -16.24
C LEU A 38 -1.72 4.96 -16.71
N ASP A 39 -1.46 6.25 -16.67
CA ASP A 39 -0.13 6.82 -16.90
C ASP A 39 0.12 7.88 -15.82
N ILE A 40 0.98 7.56 -14.86
CA ILE A 40 1.25 8.37 -13.66
C ILE A 40 2.72 8.78 -13.69
N LYS A 41 2.97 10.09 -13.67
CA LYS A 41 4.31 10.66 -13.74
C LYS A 41 4.85 11.00 -12.37
N GLU A 42 6.15 11.10 -12.27
CA GLU A 42 6.84 11.57 -11.07
C GLU A 42 6.31 12.94 -10.64
N GLY A 43 6.05 13.09 -9.33
CA GLY A 43 5.51 14.31 -8.74
C GLY A 43 4.01 14.50 -8.89
N GLU A 44 3.29 13.59 -9.56
CA GLU A 44 1.84 13.65 -9.68
C GLU A 44 1.12 13.04 -8.46
N ILE A 45 0.01 13.67 -8.07
CA ILE A 45 -0.99 13.08 -7.19
C ILE A 45 -2.13 12.57 -8.06
N TYR A 46 -2.30 11.25 -8.12
CA TYR A 46 -3.30 10.60 -8.96
C TYR A 46 -4.44 10.00 -8.11
N GLY A 47 -5.68 10.43 -8.36
CA GLY A 47 -6.86 9.98 -7.61
C GLY A 47 -7.72 9.01 -8.42
N LEU A 48 -8.03 7.84 -7.85
CA LEU A 48 -9.02 6.91 -8.39
C LEU A 48 -10.39 7.21 -7.79
N LEU A 49 -11.31 7.72 -8.59
CA LEU A 49 -12.67 8.06 -8.18
C LEU A 49 -13.67 7.04 -8.73
N GLY A 50 -14.73 6.79 -7.97
CA GLY A 50 -15.81 5.89 -8.39
C GLY A 50 -16.59 5.31 -7.20
N PRO A 51 -17.77 4.71 -7.45
CA PRO A 51 -18.60 4.11 -6.41
C PRO A 51 -17.92 2.89 -5.76
N ASN A 52 -18.50 2.41 -4.66
CA ASN A 52 -18.07 1.15 -4.04
C ASN A 52 -18.26 0.00 -5.03
N GLY A 53 -17.25 -0.87 -5.11
CA GLY A 53 -17.23 -1.97 -6.08
C GLY A 53 -16.71 -1.60 -7.49
N ALA A 54 -16.33 -0.34 -7.75
CA ALA A 54 -15.75 0.08 -9.05
C ALA A 54 -14.33 -0.45 -9.32
N GLY A 55 -13.75 -1.25 -8.43
CA GLY A 55 -12.43 -1.84 -8.62
C GLY A 55 -11.26 -0.99 -8.11
N LYS A 56 -11.49 0.15 -7.46
CA LYS A 56 -10.44 1.05 -6.93
C LYS A 56 -9.41 0.30 -6.08
N THR A 57 -9.86 -0.29 -4.97
CA THR A 57 -9.02 -1.09 -4.07
C THR A 57 -8.31 -2.24 -4.79
N THR A 58 -9.01 -2.91 -5.73
CA THR A 58 -8.41 -3.98 -6.53
C THR A 58 -7.27 -3.47 -7.39
N THR A 59 -7.45 -2.32 -8.05
CA THR A 59 -6.41 -1.67 -8.85
C THR A 59 -5.22 -1.28 -7.98
N LEU A 60 -5.45 -0.61 -6.84
CA LEU A 60 -4.38 -0.23 -5.91
C LEU A 60 -3.60 -1.45 -5.38
N ARG A 61 -4.31 -2.54 -5.04
CA ARG A 61 -3.68 -3.79 -4.61
C ARG A 61 -2.89 -4.49 -5.72
N MET A 62 -3.28 -4.34 -7.00
CA MET A 62 -2.45 -4.80 -8.13
C MET A 62 -1.19 -3.95 -8.27
N LEU A 63 -1.29 -2.62 -8.19
CA LEU A 63 -0.14 -1.72 -8.20
C LEU A 63 0.81 -1.99 -7.03
N ALA A 64 0.28 -2.27 -5.84
CA ALA A 64 1.05 -2.65 -4.66
C ALA A 64 1.58 -4.10 -4.69
N THR A 65 1.38 -4.85 -5.78
CA THR A 65 1.79 -6.26 -5.93
C THR A 65 1.18 -7.24 -4.93
N LEU A 66 0.12 -6.86 -4.22
CA LEU A 66 -0.58 -7.73 -3.27
C LEU A 66 -1.43 -8.78 -4.00
N ILE A 67 -1.90 -8.45 -5.21
CA ILE A 67 -2.60 -9.38 -6.10
C ILE A 67 -2.06 -9.23 -7.52
N LYS A 68 -1.90 -10.36 -8.22
CA LYS A 68 -1.44 -10.35 -9.62
C LYS A 68 -2.63 -10.09 -10.54
N PRO A 69 -2.51 -9.23 -11.58
CA PRO A 69 -3.51 -9.10 -12.63
C PRO A 69 -3.72 -10.41 -13.38
N LEU A 70 -4.92 -10.61 -13.91
CA LEU A 70 -5.23 -11.75 -14.80
C LEU A 70 -4.70 -11.50 -16.21
N LYS A 71 -4.79 -10.24 -16.67
CA LYS A 71 -4.28 -9.76 -17.96
C LYS A 71 -3.74 -8.34 -17.80
N GLY A 72 -2.96 -7.90 -18.79
CA GLY A 72 -2.35 -6.59 -18.82
C GLY A 72 -0.98 -6.57 -18.12
N GLN A 73 -0.38 -5.40 -18.10
CA GLN A 73 0.96 -5.19 -17.56
C GLN A 73 0.99 -3.98 -16.62
N ILE A 74 1.90 -4.02 -15.66
CA ILE A 74 2.24 -2.88 -14.81
C ILE A 74 3.71 -2.57 -15.05
N LEU A 75 3.98 -1.36 -15.51
CA LEU A 75 5.32 -0.92 -15.88
C LEU A 75 5.79 0.17 -14.91
N TYR A 76 6.98 0.01 -14.39
CA TYR A 76 7.70 1.05 -13.65
C TYR A 76 8.99 1.38 -14.41
N ASN A 77 9.12 2.63 -14.85
CA ASN A 77 10.22 3.08 -15.71
C ASN A 77 10.38 2.19 -16.95
N ASP A 78 9.25 1.91 -17.64
CA ASP A 78 9.15 1.09 -18.85
C ASP A 78 9.53 -0.39 -18.69
N LYS A 79 9.75 -0.86 -17.46
CA LYS A 79 10.02 -2.27 -17.14
C LYS A 79 8.82 -2.91 -16.47
N ASP A 80 8.49 -4.14 -16.84
CA ASP A 80 7.44 -4.89 -16.15
C ASP A 80 7.87 -5.14 -14.69
N ILE A 81 7.02 -4.77 -13.76
CA ILE A 81 7.31 -4.92 -12.32
C ILE A 81 7.50 -6.37 -11.89
N TYR A 82 6.99 -7.33 -12.68
CA TYR A 82 7.13 -8.75 -12.40
C TYR A 82 8.47 -9.34 -12.87
N ASP A 83 9.28 -8.58 -13.64
CA ASP A 83 10.65 -8.99 -13.99
C ASP A 83 11.58 -8.91 -12.78
N ASP A 84 11.36 -7.92 -11.89
CA ASP A 84 12.03 -7.80 -10.59
C ASP A 84 11.09 -7.22 -9.53
N ILE A 85 10.18 -8.05 -9.06
CA ILE A 85 9.16 -7.67 -8.07
C ILE A 85 9.76 -7.26 -6.72
N VAL A 86 10.92 -7.80 -6.36
CA VAL A 86 11.59 -7.48 -5.09
C VAL A 86 12.12 -6.05 -5.12
N SER A 87 12.79 -5.66 -6.20
CA SER A 87 13.26 -4.30 -6.40
C SER A 87 12.09 -3.30 -6.44
N TYR A 88 11.02 -3.64 -7.17
CA TYR A 88 9.85 -2.77 -7.24
C TYR A 88 9.18 -2.58 -5.86
N ARG A 89 9.04 -3.64 -5.06
CA ARG A 89 8.47 -3.55 -3.70
C ARG A 89 9.24 -2.61 -2.77
N LYS A 90 10.54 -2.48 -2.95
CA LYS A 90 11.36 -1.51 -2.20
C LYS A 90 11.07 -0.06 -2.58
N LYS A 91 10.36 0.17 -3.67
CA LYS A 91 10.00 1.49 -4.17
C LYS A 91 8.58 1.94 -3.79
N ILE A 92 7.83 1.09 -3.09
CA ILE A 92 6.42 1.35 -2.79
C ILE A 92 6.20 1.49 -1.29
N GLY A 93 5.53 2.59 -0.89
CA GLY A 93 4.83 2.70 0.39
C GLY A 93 3.34 2.44 0.18
N PHE A 94 2.78 1.40 0.82
CA PHE A 94 1.35 1.09 0.73
C PHE A 94 0.68 1.27 2.09
N LEU A 95 -0.32 2.14 2.12
CA LEU A 95 -1.15 2.38 3.28
C LEU A 95 -2.61 2.06 2.99
N THR A 96 -3.22 1.37 3.93
CA THR A 96 -4.65 1.07 3.94
C THR A 96 -5.20 1.34 5.32
N SER A 97 -6.50 1.65 5.41
CA SER A 97 -7.21 1.77 6.70
C SER A 97 -7.16 0.48 7.53
N GLU A 98 -6.89 -0.66 6.90
CA GLU A 98 -6.78 -1.97 7.55
C GLU A 98 -5.37 -2.27 8.06
N LEU A 99 -4.39 -1.36 7.90
CA LEU A 99 -3.03 -1.61 8.38
C LEU A 99 -3.03 -1.73 9.89
N LYS A 100 -2.99 -2.97 10.37
CA LYS A 100 -2.91 -3.28 11.80
C LYS A 100 -1.44 -3.35 12.20
N LEU A 101 -0.98 -2.35 12.91
CA LEU A 101 0.27 -2.47 13.66
C LEU A 101 0.08 -3.49 14.77
N ASP A 102 1.10 -4.30 15.04
CA ASP A 102 1.06 -5.28 16.13
C ASP A 102 0.99 -4.56 17.48
N ASP A 103 -0.04 -4.88 18.24
CA ASP A 103 -0.38 -4.24 19.51
C ASP A 103 0.70 -4.42 20.62
N PHE A 104 1.56 -5.42 20.49
CA PHE A 104 2.63 -5.70 21.46
C PHE A 104 3.82 -4.76 21.38
N PHE A 105 4.07 -4.22 20.20
CA PHE A 105 5.24 -3.40 19.94
C PHE A 105 4.99 -1.91 20.18
N THR A 106 6.05 -1.13 20.10
CA THR A 106 6.01 0.34 20.11
C THR A 106 6.24 0.87 18.69
N PRO A 107 5.84 2.10 18.37
CA PRO A 107 6.21 2.75 17.11
C PRO A 107 7.71 2.73 16.84
N ASP A 108 8.54 3.01 17.86
CA ASP A 108 10.00 3.00 17.75
C ASP A 108 10.55 1.64 17.33
N TYR A 109 10.10 0.58 18.03
CA TYR A 109 10.50 -0.79 17.70
C TYR A 109 10.06 -1.17 16.28
N THR A 110 8.79 -0.91 15.93
CA THR A 110 8.22 -1.30 14.64
C THR A 110 8.93 -0.58 13.49
N PHE A 111 9.22 0.73 13.63
CA PHE A 111 9.97 1.48 12.64
C PHE A 111 11.38 0.90 12.43
N THR A 112 12.10 0.64 13.52
CA THR A 112 13.45 0.06 13.47
C THR A 112 13.43 -1.32 12.80
N TYR A 113 12.47 -2.17 13.18
CA TYR A 113 12.31 -3.50 12.60
C TYR A 113 12.04 -3.43 11.10
N MET A 114 11.13 -2.55 10.65
CA MET A 114 10.84 -2.35 9.23
C MET A 114 12.05 -1.83 8.46
N GLY A 115 12.77 -0.84 9.00
CA GLY A 115 14.00 -0.35 8.37
C GLY A 115 15.03 -1.45 8.14
N ARG A 116 15.23 -2.34 9.13
CA ARG A 116 16.11 -3.52 8.99
C ARG A 116 15.62 -4.49 7.93
N LEU A 117 14.30 -4.73 7.82
CA LEU A 117 13.74 -5.59 6.76
C LEU A 117 13.98 -5.02 5.35
N TYR A 118 14.01 -3.69 5.23
CA TYR A 118 14.37 -3.02 3.97
C TYR A 118 15.90 -2.97 3.72
N GLY A 119 16.71 -3.45 4.67
CA GLY A 119 18.18 -3.49 4.56
C GLY A 119 18.85 -2.13 4.79
N MET A 120 18.20 -1.23 5.54
CA MET A 120 18.77 0.07 5.90
C MET A 120 19.84 -0.08 6.98
N SER A 121 20.84 0.83 6.97
CA SER A 121 21.81 0.89 8.08
C SER A 121 21.18 1.46 9.35
N GLU A 122 21.75 1.18 10.52
CA GLU A 122 21.25 1.68 11.80
C GLU A 122 21.28 3.22 11.87
N GLU A 123 22.29 3.83 11.26
CA GLU A 123 22.42 5.29 11.16
C GLU A 123 21.28 5.89 10.35
N LEU A 124 20.99 5.30 9.17
CA LEU A 124 19.91 5.76 8.30
C LEU A 124 18.54 5.53 8.95
N ILE A 125 18.34 4.40 9.63
CA ILE A 125 17.11 4.13 10.39
C ILE A 125 16.89 5.20 11.45
N LYS A 126 17.93 5.58 12.19
CA LYS A 126 17.86 6.62 13.22
C LYS A 126 17.50 7.98 12.61
N GLU A 127 18.20 8.39 11.56
CA GLU A 127 17.97 9.66 10.87
C GLU A 127 16.53 9.75 10.34
N ARG A 128 16.08 8.76 9.58
CA ARG A 128 14.73 8.71 9.02
C ARG A 128 13.66 8.65 10.11
N LYS A 129 13.91 7.94 11.19
CA LYS A 129 13.00 7.85 12.34
C LYS A 129 12.82 9.21 13.00
N ASP A 130 13.91 9.91 13.30
CA ASP A 130 13.87 11.24 13.91
C ASP A 130 13.12 12.24 13.00
N GLU A 131 13.40 12.22 11.69
CA GLU A 131 12.71 13.05 10.70
C GLU A 131 11.20 12.77 10.69
N LEU A 132 10.80 11.52 10.43
CA LEU A 132 9.41 11.15 10.21
C LEU A 132 8.59 11.20 11.51
N PHE A 133 9.17 10.83 12.65
CA PHE A 133 8.47 10.94 13.94
C PHE A 133 8.21 12.38 14.33
N ASN A 134 9.14 13.29 14.07
CA ASN A 134 8.92 14.71 14.27
C ASN A 134 7.86 15.24 13.29
N LYS A 135 7.98 14.91 12.00
CA LYS A 135 7.06 15.36 10.94
C LYS A 135 5.61 14.95 11.20
N PHE A 136 5.38 13.71 11.65
CA PHE A 136 4.03 13.18 11.92
C PHE A 136 3.60 13.30 13.39
N GLY A 137 4.45 13.87 14.26
CA GLY A 137 4.13 14.06 15.68
C GLY A 137 4.02 12.73 16.44
N VAL A 138 4.89 11.75 16.12
CA VAL A 138 4.96 10.43 16.78
C VAL A 138 5.89 10.45 17.99
N THR A 139 6.87 11.35 18.02
CA THR A 139 7.91 11.47 19.06
C THR A 139 7.37 11.39 20.50
N PRO A 140 6.23 12.05 20.87
CA PRO A 140 5.73 12.02 22.26
C PRO A 140 5.27 10.65 22.75
N PHE A 141 4.94 9.73 21.85
CA PHE A 141 4.40 8.41 22.19
C PHE A 141 5.15 7.24 21.51
N LYS A 142 6.34 7.50 20.98
CA LYS A 142 7.13 6.52 20.24
C LYS A 142 7.44 5.24 21.04
N ASP A 143 7.57 5.37 22.37
CA ASP A 143 7.89 4.28 23.30
C ASP A 143 6.64 3.69 23.97
N THR A 144 5.45 4.16 23.62
CA THR A 144 4.17 3.64 24.14
C THR A 144 3.73 2.43 23.30
N LYS A 145 3.22 1.38 23.93
CA LYS A 145 2.69 0.20 23.22
C LYS A 145 1.56 0.62 22.29
N ILE A 146 1.53 0.05 21.08
CA ILE A 146 0.53 0.32 20.05
C ILE A 146 -0.88 0.02 20.55
N SER A 147 -1.07 -1.02 21.39
CA SER A 147 -2.36 -1.29 22.05
C SER A 147 -2.93 -0.11 22.84
N SER A 148 -2.08 0.73 23.42
CA SER A 148 -2.46 1.88 24.25
C SER A 148 -2.63 3.19 23.47
N LEU A 149 -2.36 3.19 22.16
CA LEU A 149 -2.48 4.37 21.32
C LEU A 149 -3.94 4.60 20.88
N SER A 150 -4.33 5.87 20.80
CA SER A 150 -5.59 6.25 20.14
C SER A 150 -5.54 5.93 18.64
N THR A 151 -6.71 5.86 17.98
CA THR A 151 -6.80 5.63 16.53
C THR A 151 -5.96 6.63 15.73
N GLY A 152 -6.03 7.92 16.06
CA GLY A 152 -5.23 8.95 15.40
C GLY A 152 -3.71 8.79 15.63
N MET A 153 -3.30 8.37 16.84
CA MET A 153 -1.89 8.06 17.12
C MET A 153 -1.41 6.84 16.31
N LYS A 154 -2.25 5.80 16.22
CA LYS A 154 -1.97 4.62 15.38
C LYS A 154 -1.83 4.99 13.90
N GLN A 155 -2.69 5.85 13.37
CA GLN A 155 -2.60 6.34 12.00
C GLN A 155 -1.30 7.11 11.74
N LYS A 156 -0.92 8.03 12.64
CA LYS A 156 0.35 8.77 12.54
C LYS A 156 1.56 7.83 12.55
N ALA A 157 1.58 6.86 13.46
CA ALA A 157 2.64 5.86 13.52
C ALA A 157 2.70 5.01 12.24
N SER A 158 1.54 4.55 11.72
CA SER A 158 1.45 3.80 10.46
C SER A 158 2.02 4.57 9.29
N LEU A 159 1.68 5.87 9.18
CA LEU A 159 2.24 6.76 8.15
C LEU A 159 3.76 6.82 8.23
N ALA A 160 4.31 7.14 9.40
CA ALA A 160 5.76 7.23 9.58
C ALA A 160 6.46 5.90 9.23
N ILE A 161 5.93 4.78 9.71
CA ILE A 161 6.51 3.45 9.49
C ILE A 161 6.48 3.06 8.01
N SER A 162 5.38 3.33 7.30
CA SER A 162 5.25 2.96 5.89
C SER A 162 6.18 3.76 4.95
N LEU A 163 6.70 4.89 5.43
CA LEU A 163 7.60 5.77 4.67
C LEU A 163 9.07 5.60 5.11
N CYS A 164 9.38 4.66 6.01
CA CYS A 164 10.73 4.51 6.58
C CYS A 164 11.81 4.30 5.51
N HIS A 165 11.49 3.55 4.46
CA HIS A 165 12.41 3.16 3.39
C HIS A 165 12.48 4.14 2.20
N ASP A 166 11.89 5.34 2.34
CA ASP A 166 11.86 6.39 1.33
C ASP A 166 11.32 5.93 -0.03
N PRO A 167 10.05 5.51 -0.09
CA PRO A 167 9.47 4.97 -1.32
C PRO A 167 9.33 6.02 -2.42
N ASP A 168 9.56 5.62 -3.68
CA ASP A 168 9.33 6.46 -4.87
C ASP A 168 7.81 6.62 -5.17
N ILE A 169 6.99 5.65 -4.73
CA ILE A 169 5.55 5.60 -4.97
C ILE A 169 4.82 5.39 -3.65
N ILE A 170 3.85 6.24 -3.36
CA ILE A 170 2.97 6.09 -2.19
C ILE A 170 1.56 5.78 -2.68
N ILE A 171 1.01 4.68 -2.19
CA ILE A 171 -0.35 4.23 -2.53
C ILE A 171 -1.21 4.27 -1.28
N PHE A 172 -2.30 5.04 -1.33
CA PHE A 172 -3.30 5.11 -0.27
C PHE A 172 -4.59 4.42 -0.68
N ASP A 173 -5.06 3.45 0.10
CA ASP A 173 -6.36 2.79 -0.08
C ASP A 173 -7.27 3.15 1.10
N GLU A 174 -8.11 4.17 0.94
CA GLU A 174 -9.04 4.71 1.95
C GLU A 174 -8.36 4.98 3.31
N PRO A 175 -7.32 5.83 3.39
CA PRO A 175 -6.51 6.01 4.60
C PRO A 175 -7.23 6.70 5.77
N THR A 176 -8.42 7.27 5.52
CA THR A 176 -9.18 8.10 6.47
C THR A 176 -10.64 7.62 6.57
N ASN A 177 -10.86 6.45 7.15
CA ASN A 177 -12.19 6.01 7.60
C ASN A 177 -12.28 6.08 9.12
#